data_4b40e9ea99d5e3b350bc0c6a975bdd59
#
_entry.id   4b40e9ea99d5e3b350bc0c6a975bdd59
#
_cell.length_a   1.000
_cell.length_b   1.000
_cell.length_c   1.000
_cell.angle_alpha   90.00
_cell.angle_beta   90.00
_cell.angle_gamma   90.00
#
_symmetry.space_group_name_H-M   'P 1'
#
loop_
_entity.id
_entity.type
_entity.pdbx_description
1 polymer ?
#
loop_
_entity_poly.entity_id
_entity_poly.type
_entity_poly.pdbx_seq_one_letter_code
_entity_poly.pdbx_strand_id
1 'polypeptide(L)'
;MSFGFRAYYTDKARGAVIRLSNDGITVISDKSMSYYFNQQLKAATQPLIGSYDEDTGTYNVRLNNKQLSFLETVDGWTTRLTYAPEGAISLNTEYYTFKDGELWEHSNTATRANFYGTQENTTVTTIINDGPSSIKNFKALSYEGDEGWTAAISTKDQNGVVNYWKDKEGIYFNFIEGNNTALSTKNFSTQGISSISSTIAASNPIVINFAKDINVSTQVGDTLYYHRGNVSTTIGLIQSLTSNSITAENAGNVTLESNDFLFVTKPTSISTSGLTGYYSTIVMTNTSAEKRELFAVNTEAFISSE
;
A
#
# COMPACT_ATOMS: atom_id res chain seq x y z
N MET A 1 -28.25 19.76 1.18
CA MET A 1 -29.08 18.57 1.52
C MET A 1 -29.73 18.77 2.88
N SER A 2 -31.02 18.50 3.02
CA SER A 2 -31.71 18.52 4.33
C SER A 2 -32.35 17.14 4.58
N PHE A 3 -32.31 16.71 5.83
CA PHE A 3 -32.96 15.49 6.28
C PHE A 3 -33.45 15.66 7.72
N GLY A 4 -34.74 15.43 7.94
CA GLY A 4 -35.38 15.72 9.22
C GLY A 4 -35.17 17.19 9.63
N PHE A 5 -34.59 17.39 10.80
CA PHE A 5 -34.27 18.72 11.36
C PHE A 5 -32.78 19.11 11.17
N ARG A 6 -32.08 18.44 10.26
CA ARG A 6 -30.69 18.71 9.92
C ARG A 6 -30.55 19.19 8.49
N ALA A 7 -29.66 20.14 8.25
CA ALA A 7 -29.25 20.57 6.92
C ALA A 7 -27.73 20.50 6.81
N TYR A 8 -27.26 19.93 5.70
CA TYR A 8 -25.84 19.79 5.41
C TYR A 8 -25.49 20.61 4.18
N TYR A 9 -24.41 21.34 4.25
CA TYR A 9 -23.90 22.15 3.15
C TYR A 9 -22.39 22.27 3.18
N THR A 10 -21.82 22.60 2.04
CA THR A 10 -20.40 22.81 1.86
C THR A 10 -20.10 24.28 1.67
N ASP A 11 -19.10 24.78 2.38
CA ASP A 11 -18.54 26.11 2.17
C ASP A 11 -17.20 25.94 1.43
N LYS A 12 -17.23 26.16 0.11
CA LYS A 12 -16.05 26.03 -0.73
C LYS A 12 -14.98 27.06 -0.40
N ALA A 13 -15.36 28.27 -0.01
CA ALA A 13 -14.42 29.34 0.30
C ALA A 13 -13.63 29.04 1.58
N ARG A 14 -14.31 28.55 2.60
CA ARG A 14 -13.67 28.08 3.84
C ARG A 14 -13.02 26.71 3.70
N GLY A 15 -13.47 25.90 2.75
CA GLY A 15 -13.06 24.51 2.63
C GLY A 15 -13.64 23.63 3.73
N ALA A 16 -14.90 23.83 4.07
CA ALA A 16 -15.57 23.20 5.20
C ALA A 16 -16.89 22.54 4.80
N VAL A 17 -17.24 21.45 5.49
CA VAL A 17 -18.58 20.84 5.45
C VAL A 17 -19.27 21.15 6.78
N ILE A 18 -20.49 21.61 6.70
CA ILE A 18 -21.21 22.20 7.82
C ILE A 18 -22.56 21.51 7.98
N ARG A 19 -22.91 21.21 9.22
CA ARG A 19 -24.23 20.75 9.64
C ARG A 19 -24.93 21.85 10.42
N LEU A 20 -26.16 22.16 10.05
CA LEU A 20 -27.10 22.95 10.84
C LEU A 20 -28.13 22.01 11.43
N SER A 21 -28.38 22.09 12.71
CA SER A 21 -29.38 21.31 13.45
C SER A 21 -29.99 22.14 14.60
N ASN A 22 -30.86 21.54 15.39
CA ASN A 22 -31.52 22.25 16.51
C ASN A 22 -30.51 22.75 17.57
N ASP A 23 -29.36 22.12 17.69
CA ASP A 23 -28.27 22.49 18.59
C ASP A 23 -27.30 23.54 17.97
N GLY A 24 -27.62 24.02 16.75
CA GLY A 24 -26.87 25.07 16.07
C GLY A 24 -26.03 24.60 14.91
N ILE A 25 -24.98 25.34 14.60
CA ILE A 25 -24.06 25.13 13.49
C ILE A 25 -22.84 24.35 13.98
N THR A 26 -22.55 23.24 13.32
CA THR A 26 -21.37 22.41 13.58
C THR A 26 -20.55 22.23 12.31
N VAL A 27 -19.24 22.46 12.38
CA VAL A 27 -18.32 22.20 11.26
C VAL A 27 -17.90 20.73 11.34
N ILE A 28 -18.59 19.86 10.61
CA ILE A 28 -18.35 18.40 10.65
C ILE A 28 -17.08 17.98 9.92
N SER A 29 -16.55 18.81 9.02
CA SER A 29 -15.23 18.58 8.41
C SER A 29 -14.08 18.64 9.41
N ASP A 30 -14.27 19.29 10.57
CA ASP A 30 -13.23 19.38 11.60
C ASP A 30 -13.06 18.09 12.41
N LYS A 31 -13.93 17.11 12.19
CA LYS A 31 -13.80 15.77 12.77
C LYS A 31 -12.67 14.98 12.08
N SER A 32 -11.43 15.31 12.44
CA SER A 32 -10.18 14.71 11.97
C SER A 32 -9.88 14.83 10.45
N MET A 33 -10.66 15.63 9.69
CA MET A 33 -10.52 15.77 8.25
C MET A 33 -10.44 17.23 7.75
N SER A 34 -10.22 18.19 8.63
CA SER A 34 -10.18 19.64 8.33
C SER A 34 -9.22 19.97 7.18
N TYR A 35 -7.98 19.47 7.24
CA TYR A 35 -6.99 19.70 6.19
C TYR A 35 -7.42 19.11 4.85
N TYR A 36 -7.91 17.86 4.86
CA TYR A 36 -8.37 17.19 3.66
C TYR A 36 -9.50 17.98 2.97
N PHE A 37 -10.54 18.33 3.71
CA PHE A 37 -11.66 19.09 3.14
C PHE A 37 -11.25 20.46 2.66
N ASN A 38 -10.38 21.16 3.40
CA ASN A 38 -9.88 22.45 2.98
C ASN A 38 -9.20 22.40 1.63
N GLN A 39 -8.34 21.42 1.41
CA GLN A 39 -7.64 21.22 0.15
C GLN A 39 -8.59 20.80 -0.97
N GLN A 40 -9.42 19.78 -0.73
CA GLN A 40 -10.24 19.18 -1.76
C GLN A 40 -11.42 20.06 -2.19
N LEU A 41 -12.08 20.73 -1.26
CA LEU A 41 -13.22 21.62 -1.57
C LEU A 41 -12.76 22.85 -2.36
N LYS A 42 -11.66 23.47 -1.97
CA LYS A 42 -11.11 24.62 -2.71
C LYS A 42 -10.67 24.26 -4.12
N ALA A 43 -10.13 23.06 -4.31
CA ALA A 43 -9.68 22.54 -5.60
C ALA A 43 -10.81 21.91 -6.43
N ALA A 44 -12.02 21.74 -5.88
CA ALA A 44 -13.11 21.06 -6.56
C ALA A 44 -13.57 21.81 -7.80
N THR A 45 -13.56 21.13 -8.95
CA THR A 45 -14.05 21.62 -10.24
C THR A 45 -15.38 20.99 -10.64
N GLN A 46 -15.70 19.82 -10.08
CA GLN A 46 -16.94 19.10 -10.30
C GLN A 46 -18.05 19.59 -9.36
N PRO A 47 -19.33 19.45 -9.73
CA PRO A 47 -20.46 19.73 -8.84
C PRO A 47 -20.32 18.94 -7.53
N LEU A 48 -20.56 19.61 -6.42
CA LEU A 48 -20.65 18.99 -5.10
C LEU A 48 -22.10 18.48 -4.92
N ILE A 49 -22.25 17.20 -4.62
CA ILE A 49 -23.55 16.57 -4.44
C ILE A 49 -23.60 16.04 -3.01
N GLY A 50 -24.60 16.52 -2.27
CA GLY A 50 -24.90 16.03 -0.93
C GLY A 50 -26.17 15.20 -0.94
N SER A 51 -26.15 14.07 -0.24
CA SER A 51 -27.31 13.20 -0.05
C SER A 51 -27.32 12.63 1.36
N TYR A 52 -28.44 12.09 1.77
CA TYR A 52 -28.57 11.37 3.03
C TYR A 52 -29.08 9.98 2.72
N ASP A 53 -28.40 8.98 3.22
CA ASP A 53 -28.80 7.58 3.14
C ASP A 53 -29.50 7.22 4.45
N GLU A 54 -30.80 6.95 4.35
CA GLU A 54 -31.66 6.68 5.51
C GLU A 54 -31.40 5.27 6.09
N ASP A 55 -31.04 4.30 5.25
CA ASP A 55 -30.74 2.93 5.69
C ASP A 55 -29.52 2.87 6.61
N THR A 56 -28.45 3.50 6.17
CA THR A 56 -27.18 3.53 6.94
C THR A 56 -27.10 4.68 7.94
N GLY A 57 -28.02 5.66 7.87
CA GLY A 57 -27.98 6.86 8.71
C GLY A 57 -26.83 7.80 8.40
N THR A 58 -26.34 7.82 7.16
CA THR A 58 -25.15 8.56 6.77
C THR A 58 -25.45 9.77 5.89
N TYR A 59 -24.78 10.87 6.17
CA TYR A 59 -24.67 11.98 5.22
C TYR A 59 -23.53 11.71 4.24
N ASN A 60 -23.83 11.72 2.97
CA ASN A 60 -22.90 11.48 1.88
C ASN A 60 -22.59 12.76 1.13
N VAL A 61 -21.32 13.03 0.87
CA VAL A 61 -20.92 14.14 0.00
C VAL A 61 -20.02 13.65 -1.11
N ARG A 62 -20.42 13.88 -2.35
CA ARG A 62 -19.56 13.69 -3.52
C ARG A 62 -18.56 14.84 -3.60
N LEU A 63 -17.29 14.49 -3.65
CA LEU A 63 -16.20 15.42 -3.81
C LEU A 63 -15.24 14.89 -4.91
N ASN A 64 -15.26 15.56 -6.07
CA ASN A 64 -14.60 15.08 -7.28
C ASN A 64 -15.11 13.67 -7.67
N ASN A 65 -14.23 12.68 -7.76
CA ASN A 65 -14.54 11.31 -8.16
C ASN A 65 -14.73 10.36 -6.97
N LYS A 66 -15.04 10.88 -5.79
CA LYS A 66 -15.20 10.08 -4.57
C LYS A 66 -16.42 10.55 -3.80
N GLN A 67 -17.01 9.64 -3.04
CA GLN A 67 -18.03 9.95 -2.07
C GLN A 67 -17.48 9.69 -0.66
N LEU A 68 -17.72 10.63 0.25
CA LEU A 68 -17.37 10.49 1.67
C LEU A 68 -18.66 10.43 2.47
N SER A 69 -18.68 9.55 3.48
CA SER A 69 -19.84 9.32 4.32
C SER A 69 -19.54 9.73 5.76
N PHE A 70 -20.38 10.57 6.30
CA PHE A 70 -20.37 10.99 7.70
C PHE A 70 -21.47 10.27 8.45
N LEU A 71 -21.12 9.58 9.52
CA LEU A 71 -22.07 8.85 10.36
C LEU A 71 -22.33 9.64 11.65
N GLU A 72 -23.59 10.04 11.84
CA GLU A 72 -24.00 10.88 12.99
C GLU A 72 -23.80 10.21 14.34
N THR A 73 -24.04 8.90 14.43
CA THR A 73 -23.90 8.14 15.69
C THR A 73 -22.44 8.02 16.15
N VAL A 74 -21.50 8.05 15.21
CA VAL A 74 -20.05 8.02 15.46
C VAL A 74 -19.47 9.43 15.57
N ASP A 75 -20.22 10.45 15.09
CA ASP A 75 -19.79 11.85 14.95
C ASP A 75 -18.48 11.96 14.14
N GLY A 76 -18.41 11.21 13.03
CA GLY A 76 -17.18 11.11 12.26
C GLY A 76 -17.37 10.66 10.82
N TRP A 77 -16.34 10.90 10.01
CA TRP A 77 -16.24 10.44 8.63
C TRP A 77 -15.77 8.99 8.64
N THR A 78 -16.64 8.07 8.26
CA THR A 78 -16.41 6.62 8.42
C THR A 78 -16.00 5.93 7.14
N THR A 79 -16.44 6.43 5.99
CA THR A 79 -16.29 5.70 4.73
C THR A 79 -15.88 6.63 3.60
N ARG A 80 -15.00 6.13 2.74
CA ARG A 80 -14.67 6.74 1.45
C ARG A 80 -14.96 5.74 0.36
N LEU A 81 -15.90 6.08 -0.50
CA LEU A 81 -16.34 5.25 -1.63
C LEU A 81 -15.71 5.77 -2.93
N THR A 82 -15.37 4.84 -3.81
CA THR A 82 -14.68 5.14 -5.09
C THR A 82 -15.64 5.60 -6.19
N TYR A 83 -16.94 5.43 -6.00
CA TYR A 83 -17.92 5.88 -6.97
C TYR A 83 -18.31 7.35 -6.78
N ALA A 84 -18.78 7.97 -7.85
CA ALA A 84 -19.17 9.37 -7.88
C ALA A 84 -20.52 9.52 -8.59
N PRO A 85 -21.64 9.65 -7.85
CA PRO A 85 -22.97 9.80 -8.43
C PRO A 85 -23.16 11.18 -9.08
N GLU A 86 -24.08 11.28 -10.03
CA GLU A 86 -24.54 12.53 -10.63
C GLU A 86 -25.69 13.16 -9.83
N GLY A 87 -26.38 12.36 -9.05
CA GLY A 87 -27.42 12.72 -8.12
C GLY A 87 -27.69 11.56 -7.18
N ALA A 88 -28.31 11.81 -6.03
CA ALA A 88 -28.64 10.77 -5.07
C ALA A 88 -29.85 11.18 -4.21
N ILE A 89 -30.66 10.21 -3.84
CA ILE A 89 -31.85 10.38 -3.02
C ILE A 89 -32.15 9.12 -2.22
N SER A 90 -32.62 9.25 -0.99
CA SER A 90 -33.31 8.17 -0.28
C SER A 90 -34.80 8.27 -0.51
N LEU A 91 -35.41 7.15 -0.77
CA LEU A 91 -36.85 7.01 -0.93
C LEU A 91 -37.30 5.72 -0.23
N ASN A 92 -38.15 5.86 0.78
CA ASN A 92 -38.70 4.72 1.54
C ASN A 92 -37.59 3.83 2.16
N THR A 93 -36.60 4.47 2.77
CA THR A 93 -35.39 3.85 3.37
C THR A 93 -34.38 3.24 2.36
N GLU A 94 -34.73 3.13 1.09
CA GLU A 94 -33.81 2.68 0.05
C GLU A 94 -32.99 3.86 -0.49
N TYR A 95 -31.71 3.62 -0.81
CA TYR A 95 -30.81 4.65 -1.31
C TYR A 95 -30.55 4.48 -2.80
N TYR A 96 -30.88 5.51 -3.56
CA TYR A 96 -30.76 5.54 -5.02
C TYR A 96 -29.74 6.58 -5.46
N THR A 97 -28.98 6.25 -6.52
CA THR A 97 -28.07 7.18 -7.18
C THR A 97 -28.29 7.18 -8.68
N PHE A 98 -27.97 8.29 -9.32
CA PHE A 98 -28.00 8.45 -10.77
C PHE A 98 -26.58 8.44 -11.31
N LYS A 99 -26.36 7.66 -12.36
CA LYS A 99 -25.06 7.57 -13.02
C LYS A 99 -25.21 7.17 -14.49
N ASP A 100 -24.66 7.98 -15.39
CA ASP A 100 -24.64 7.75 -16.84
C ASP A 100 -26.04 7.52 -17.44
N GLY A 101 -27.04 8.25 -16.92
CA GLY A 101 -28.45 8.16 -17.37
C GLY A 101 -29.23 7.00 -16.76
N GLU A 102 -28.66 6.21 -15.88
CA GLU A 102 -29.30 5.08 -15.20
C GLU A 102 -29.57 5.38 -13.73
N LEU A 103 -30.60 4.72 -13.19
CA LEU A 103 -30.94 4.73 -11.77
C LEU A 103 -30.40 3.44 -11.11
N TRP A 104 -29.61 3.62 -10.07
CA TRP A 104 -29.00 2.53 -9.32
C TRP A 104 -29.51 2.50 -7.89
N GLU A 105 -29.98 1.36 -7.46
CA GLU A 105 -30.35 1.09 -6.08
C GLU A 105 -29.15 0.49 -5.35
N HIS A 106 -28.82 1.02 -4.18
CA HIS A 106 -27.71 0.55 -3.36
C HIS A 106 -28.19 -0.43 -2.29
N SER A 107 -27.30 -1.31 -1.87
CA SER A 107 -27.54 -2.29 -0.77
C SER A 107 -28.63 -3.33 -1.04
N ASN A 108 -29.12 -3.45 -2.27
CA ASN A 108 -30.20 -4.38 -2.64
C ASN A 108 -29.73 -5.82 -2.94
N THR A 109 -28.42 -6.07 -2.92
CA THR A 109 -27.82 -7.39 -3.19
C THR A 109 -26.88 -7.81 -2.07
N ALA A 110 -26.58 -9.12 -2.01
CA ALA A 110 -25.56 -9.66 -1.10
C ALA A 110 -24.13 -9.30 -1.53
N THR A 111 -23.92 -8.91 -2.79
CA THR A 111 -22.64 -8.52 -3.35
C THR A 111 -22.15 -7.21 -2.72
N ARG A 112 -20.98 -7.22 -2.11
CA ARG A 112 -20.37 -6.05 -1.48
C ARG A 112 -19.31 -5.44 -2.39
N ALA A 113 -19.02 -4.16 -2.16
CA ALA A 113 -18.02 -3.37 -2.89
C ALA A 113 -18.23 -3.39 -4.43
N ASN A 114 -19.45 -3.59 -4.91
CA ASN A 114 -19.80 -3.51 -6.32
C ASN A 114 -20.61 -2.23 -6.56
N PHE A 115 -20.06 -1.33 -7.37
CA PHE A 115 -20.68 -0.05 -7.67
C PHE A 115 -20.80 0.13 -9.18
N TYR A 116 -22.03 0.36 -9.67
CA TYR A 116 -22.32 0.54 -11.10
C TYR A 116 -21.80 -0.62 -11.97
N GLY A 117 -21.91 -1.87 -11.45
CA GLY A 117 -21.43 -3.06 -12.13
C GLY A 117 -19.91 -3.31 -12.03
N THR A 118 -19.17 -2.43 -11.37
CA THR A 118 -17.71 -2.59 -11.18
C THR A 118 -17.40 -3.09 -9.77
N GLN A 119 -16.68 -4.19 -9.67
CA GLN A 119 -16.18 -4.72 -8.40
C GLN A 119 -14.96 -3.96 -7.97
N GLU A 120 -14.99 -3.42 -6.76
CA GLU A 120 -13.93 -2.66 -6.12
C GLU A 120 -13.32 -3.42 -4.95
N ASN A 121 -12.13 -3.03 -4.52
CA ASN A 121 -11.49 -3.60 -3.34
C ASN A 121 -11.89 -2.81 -2.10
N THR A 122 -12.08 -3.54 -0.99
CA THR A 122 -12.21 -2.92 0.34
C THR A 122 -10.82 -2.70 0.92
N THR A 123 -10.51 -1.47 1.33
CA THR A 123 -9.20 -1.14 1.92
C THR A 123 -9.36 -0.40 3.24
N VAL A 124 -8.48 -0.74 4.19
CA VAL A 124 -8.33 -0.03 5.46
C VAL A 124 -6.87 0.38 5.60
N THR A 125 -6.64 1.68 5.76
CA THR A 125 -5.29 2.21 5.98
C THR A 125 -5.15 2.65 7.43
N THR A 126 -4.17 2.11 8.12
CA THR A 126 -3.84 2.49 9.50
C THR A 126 -2.37 2.88 9.62
N ILE A 127 -2.07 3.76 10.58
CA ILE A 127 -0.72 4.18 10.90
C ILE A 127 -0.41 3.76 12.32
N ILE A 128 0.67 3.03 12.49
CA ILE A 128 1.17 2.64 13.81
C ILE A 128 2.39 3.50 14.13
N ASN A 129 2.25 4.31 15.15
CA ASN A 129 3.23 5.30 15.57
C ASN A 129 3.35 5.36 17.11
N ASP A 130 3.48 4.22 17.75
CA ASP A 130 3.76 4.16 19.17
C ASP A 130 5.21 4.62 19.44
N GLY A 131 5.42 5.50 20.42
CA GLY A 131 6.72 6.10 20.69
C GLY A 131 7.31 6.85 19.49
N PRO A 132 6.76 8.01 19.05
CA PRO A 132 7.09 8.67 17.79
C PRO A 132 8.57 9.08 17.62
N SER A 133 9.28 9.25 18.72
CA SER A 133 10.71 9.64 18.73
C SER A 133 11.68 8.48 18.61
N SER A 134 11.19 7.24 18.65
CA SER A 134 12.03 6.04 18.64
C SER A 134 11.94 5.32 17.29
N ILE A 135 13.09 4.88 16.79
CA ILE A 135 13.16 3.98 15.64
C ILE A 135 12.72 2.59 16.09
N LYS A 136 11.83 1.98 15.35
CA LYS A 136 11.27 0.64 15.62
C LYS A 136 11.55 -0.32 14.48
N ASN A 137 11.67 -1.59 14.82
CA ASN A 137 11.67 -2.69 13.88
C ASN A 137 10.29 -3.38 13.97
N PHE A 138 9.48 -3.27 12.92
CA PHE A 138 8.17 -3.89 12.76
C PHE A 138 8.34 -5.29 12.19
N LYS A 139 8.15 -6.33 13.01
CA LYS A 139 8.48 -7.72 12.64
C LYS A 139 7.32 -8.55 12.16
N ALA A 140 6.18 -8.42 12.84
CA ALA A 140 5.01 -9.22 12.56
C ALA A 140 3.76 -8.34 12.53
N LEU A 141 2.78 -8.76 11.76
CA LEU A 141 1.46 -8.18 11.71
C LEU A 141 0.44 -9.25 12.07
N SER A 142 -0.59 -8.85 12.79
CA SER A 142 -1.75 -9.69 13.05
C SER A 142 -3.03 -8.91 12.87
N TYR A 143 -4.11 -9.61 12.58
CA TYR A 143 -5.44 -9.04 12.57
C TYR A 143 -6.48 -10.01 13.12
N GLU A 144 -7.57 -9.46 13.62
CA GLU A 144 -8.79 -10.16 14.01
C GLU A 144 -9.91 -9.78 13.05
N GLY A 145 -10.63 -10.76 12.55
CA GLY A 145 -11.71 -10.56 11.57
C GLY A 145 -11.92 -11.77 10.69
N ASP A 146 -12.66 -11.57 9.59
CA ASP A 146 -12.84 -12.60 8.57
C ASP A 146 -11.57 -12.80 7.74
N GLU A 147 -11.47 -13.94 7.11
CA GLU A 147 -10.34 -14.28 6.24
C GLU A 147 -10.28 -13.44 4.95
N GLY A 148 -9.17 -13.56 4.21
CA GLY A 148 -9.02 -13.01 2.86
C GLY A 148 -8.42 -11.61 2.78
N TRP A 149 -7.87 -11.08 3.87
CA TRP A 149 -7.13 -9.83 3.85
C TRP A 149 -5.69 -10.04 3.42
N THR A 150 -5.16 -9.11 2.66
CA THR A 150 -3.73 -8.96 2.37
C THR A 150 -3.23 -7.67 2.99
N ALA A 151 -1.95 -7.59 3.33
CA ALA A 151 -1.37 -6.39 3.92
C ALA A 151 -0.15 -5.91 3.15
N ALA A 152 -0.16 -4.63 2.80
CA ALA A 152 1.02 -3.90 2.37
C ALA A 152 1.45 -2.96 3.50
N ILE A 153 2.72 -3.00 3.86
CA ILE A 153 3.29 -2.23 4.96
C ILE A 153 4.39 -1.33 4.41
N SER A 154 4.42 -0.09 4.83
CA SER A 154 5.49 0.83 4.46
C SER A 154 5.97 1.64 5.66
N THR A 155 7.27 1.86 5.72
CA THR A 155 7.90 2.89 6.53
C THR A 155 8.35 4.02 5.58
N LYS A 156 9.05 5.02 6.10
CA LYS A 156 9.58 6.10 5.25
C LYS A 156 10.50 5.57 4.14
N ASP A 157 11.31 4.55 4.45
CA ASP A 157 12.42 4.11 3.61
C ASP A 157 12.29 2.65 3.12
N GLN A 158 11.32 1.89 3.64
CA GLN A 158 11.16 0.47 3.37
C GLN A 158 9.71 0.09 3.11
N ASN A 159 9.52 -0.92 2.27
CA ASN A 159 8.22 -1.53 2.00
C ASN A 159 8.25 -3.02 2.32
N GLY A 160 7.13 -3.55 2.70
CA GLY A 160 6.92 -4.96 2.97
C GLY A 160 5.50 -5.40 2.73
N VAL A 161 5.31 -6.69 2.71
CA VAL A 161 4.00 -7.33 2.48
C VAL A 161 3.79 -8.48 3.46
N VAL A 162 2.52 -8.80 3.68
CA VAL A 162 2.09 -10.09 4.23
C VAL A 162 1.12 -10.69 3.24
N ASN A 163 1.56 -11.73 2.53
CA ASN A 163 0.80 -12.34 1.43
C ASN A 163 -0.07 -13.52 1.90
N TYR A 164 0.28 -14.14 3.01
CA TYR A 164 -0.47 -15.25 3.59
C TYR A 164 -0.48 -15.13 5.11
N TRP A 165 -1.48 -15.74 5.73
CA TRP A 165 -1.70 -15.66 7.17
C TRP A 165 -1.75 -17.06 7.77
N LYS A 166 -1.26 -17.16 8.99
CA LYS A 166 -1.44 -18.33 9.85
C LYS A 166 -2.55 -18.02 10.81
N ASP A 167 -3.57 -18.86 10.84
CA ASP A 167 -4.64 -18.78 11.84
C ASP A 167 -4.22 -19.47 13.13
N LYS A 168 -4.42 -18.78 14.23
CA LYS A 168 -4.29 -19.34 15.56
C LYS A 168 -5.39 -18.77 16.45
N GLU A 169 -6.38 -19.59 16.76
CA GLU A 169 -7.48 -19.24 17.67
C GLU A 169 -8.27 -17.99 17.21
N GLY A 170 -8.45 -17.83 15.90
CA GLY A 170 -9.18 -16.70 15.32
C GLY A 170 -8.35 -15.43 15.11
N ILE A 171 -7.05 -15.48 15.43
CA ILE A 171 -6.11 -14.41 15.12
C ILE A 171 -5.26 -14.83 13.93
N TYR A 172 -5.32 -14.03 12.86
CA TYR A 172 -4.48 -14.20 11.69
C TYR A 172 -3.17 -13.45 11.87
N PHE A 173 -2.03 -14.14 11.76
CA PHE A 173 -0.72 -13.50 11.93
C PHE A 173 0.32 -14.02 10.94
N ASN A 174 1.30 -13.19 10.63
CA ASN A 174 2.54 -13.61 9.98
C ASN A 174 3.65 -12.56 10.14
N PHE A 175 4.86 -12.96 9.78
CA PHE A 175 5.99 -12.04 9.71
C PHE A 175 5.91 -11.15 8.48
N ILE A 176 6.40 -9.92 8.63
CA ILE A 176 6.48 -8.96 7.53
C ILE A 176 7.67 -9.34 6.65
N GLU A 177 7.41 -9.52 5.37
CA GLU A 177 8.43 -9.77 4.35
C GLU A 177 8.79 -8.45 3.68
N GLY A 178 10.06 -8.06 3.76
CA GLY A 178 10.57 -6.86 3.08
C GLY A 178 10.48 -7.02 1.55
N ASN A 179 9.90 -6.03 0.89
CA ASN A 179 9.67 -6.00 -0.56
C ASN A 179 10.42 -4.83 -1.21
N ASN A 180 11.63 -4.58 -0.78
CA ASN A 180 12.38 -3.43 -1.28
C ASN A 180 13.03 -3.73 -2.62
N THR A 181 12.35 -3.40 -3.71
CA THR A 181 12.92 -3.40 -5.06
C THR A 181 13.81 -2.18 -5.35
N ALA A 182 13.79 -1.18 -4.49
CA ALA A 182 14.52 0.08 -4.64
C ALA A 182 15.46 0.38 -3.47
N LEU A 183 16.16 -0.61 -2.93
CA LEU A 183 17.22 -0.34 -1.98
C LEU A 183 18.35 0.40 -2.71
N SER A 184 18.74 1.55 -2.15
CA SER A 184 19.97 2.22 -2.59
C SER A 184 21.11 1.22 -2.51
N THR A 185 21.92 1.10 -3.57
CA THR A 185 23.13 0.26 -3.58
C THR A 185 24.09 0.57 -2.42
N LYS A 186 23.92 1.72 -1.76
CA LYS A 186 24.66 2.09 -0.54
C LYS A 186 24.34 1.21 0.67
N ASN A 187 23.20 0.54 0.67
CA ASN A 187 22.73 -0.29 1.79
C ASN A 187 22.94 -1.80 1.55
N PHE A 188 23.51 -2.18 0.42
CA PHE A 188 23.82 -3.59 0.14
C PHE A 188 25.17 -4.00 0.73
N SER A 189 25.21 -5.19 1.30
CA SER A 189 26.48 -5.87 1.52
C SER A 189 27.02 -6.32 0.17
N THR A 190 28.07 -5.66 -0.29
CA THR A 190 28.73 -5.94 -1.56
C THR A 190 30.01 -6.74 -1.35
N GLN A 191 30.23 -7.74 -2.18
CA GLN A 191 31.48 -8.52 -2.22
C GLN A 191 32.08 -8.41 -3.61
N GLY A 192 33.26 -7.81 -3.69
CA GLY A 192 34.04 -7.78 -4.93
C GLY A 192 34.54 -9.17 -5.29
N ILE A 193 34.53 -9.49 -6.59
CA ILE A 193 35.05 -10.76 -7.11
C ILE A 193 36.38 -10.52 -7.83
N SER A 194 36.34 -9.94 -9.02
CA SER A 194 37.54 -9.66 -9.84
C SER A 194 37.17 -8.79 -11.03
N SER A 195 38.19 -8.21 -11.68
CA SER A 195 38.03 -7.68 -13.03
C SER A 195 38.18 -8.78 -14.05
N ILE A 196 37.44 -8.72 -15.14
CA ILE A 196 37.59 -9.67 -16.26
C ILE A 196 38.70 -9.22 -17.20
N SER A 197 39.42 -10.21 -17.74
CA SER A 197 40.59 -9.97 -18.59
C SER A 197 40.28 -9.88 -20.08
N SER A 198 39.13 -10.38 -20.51
CA SER A 198 38.71 -10.43 -21.90
C SER A 198 37.21 -10.23 -22.03
N THR A 199 36.78 -9.75 -23.19
CA THR A 199 35.36 -9.58 -23.51
C THR A 199 34.62 -10.92 -23.47
N ILE A 200 33.46 -10.96 -22.81
CA ILE A 200 32.54 -12.09 -22.78
C ILE A 200 31.28 -11.67 -23.50
N ALA A 201 30.97 -12.36 -24.59
CA ALA A 201 29.78 -12.08 -25.39
C ALA A 201 28.49 -12.33 -24.59
N ALA A 202 27.45 -11.58 -24.90
CA ALA A 202 26.14 -11.79 -24.33
C ALA A 202 25.62 -13.19 -24.58
N SER A 203 25.18 -13.85 -23.51
CA SER A 203 24.47 -15.13 -23.52
C SER A 203 23.56 -15.22 -22.31
N ASN A 204 22.51 -15.99 -22.37
CA ASN A 204 21.63 -16.22 -21.21
C ASN A 204 21.40 -17.74 -21.06
N PRO A 205 21.94 -18.40 -20.02
CA PRO A 205 22.79 -17.80 -18.98
C PRO A 205 24.17 -17.39 -19.50
N ILE A 206 24.81 -16.44 -18.80
CA ILE A 206 26.20 -16.04 -19.04
C ILE A 206 27.12 -16.85 -18.14
N VAL A 207 28.23 -17.35 -18.72
CA VAL A 207 29.25 -18.09 -17.97
C VAL A 207 30.53 -17.28 -17.92
N ILE A 208 31.04 -17.05 -16.73
CA ILE A 208 32.21 -16.21 -16.46
C ILE A 208 33.26 -17.07 -15.75
N ASN A 209 34.44 -17.20 -16.35
CA ASN A 209 35.55 -17.95 -15.77
C ASN A 209 36.61 -16.98 -15.20
N PHE A 210 37.13 -17.28 -14.03
CA PHE A 210 38.13 -16.52 -13.34
C PHE A 210 39.46 -17.27 -13.26
N ALA A 211 40.54 -16.51 -13.27
CA ALA A 211 41.89 -17.10 -13.11
C ALA A 211 42.20 -17.50 -11.67
N LYS A 212 41.46 -17.05 -10.70
CA LYS A 212 41.59 -17.32 -9.26
C LYS A 212 40.28 -17.83 -8.70
N ASP A 213 40.35 -18.50 -7.57
CA ASP A 213 39.17 -18.97 -6.86
C ASP A 213 38.29 -17.79 -6.42
N ILE A 214 37.00 -17.99 -6.55
CA ILE A 214 35.98 -17.03 -6.12
C ILE A 214 35.87 -17.08 -4.61
N ASN A 215 35.64 -15.92 -3.98
CA ASN A 215 35.47 -15.82 -2.54
C ASN A 215 34.31 -16.72 -2.08
N VAL A 216 34.54 -17.49 -1.02
CA VAL A 216 33.57 -18.43 -0.43
C VAL A 216 32.27 -17.75 0.06
N SER A 217 32.28 -16.43 0.24
CA SER A 217 31.09 -15.66 0.58
C SER A 217 30.09 -15.52 -0.58
N THR A 218 30.54 -15.72 -1.84
CA THR A 218 29.68 -15.71 -3.03
C THR A 218 28.87 -16.99 -3.08
N GLN A 219 27.55 -16.88 -3.26
CA GLN A 219 26.64 -18.01 -3.22
C GLN A 219 25.64 -17.99 -4.39
N VAL A 220 25.06 -19.15 -4.69
CA VAL A 220 23.92 -19.25 -5.60
C VAL A 220 22.74 -18.42 -5.03
N GLY A 221 22.10 -17.62 -5.88
CA GLY A 221 21.05 -16.70 -5.49
C GLY A 221 21.52 -15.28 -5.18
N ASP A 222 22.85 -15.05 -5.08
CA ASP A 222 23.37 -13.67 -5.02
C ASP A 222 23.12 -12.96 -6.36
N THR A 223 22.95 -11.64 -6.32
CA THR A 223 22.81 -10.83 -7.53
C THR A 223 24.18 -10.38 -8.02
N LEU A 224 24.51 -10.72 -9.26
CA LEU A 224 25.77 -10.34 -9.90
C LEU A 224 25.64 -9.00 -10.62
N TYR A 225 26.65 -8.16 -10.41
CA TYR A 225 26.79 -6.86 -11.04
C TYR A 225 28.15 -6.73 -11.73
N TYR A 226 28.21 -5.81 -12.71
CA TYR A 226 29.48 -5.30 -13.20
C TYR A 226 29.53 -3.77 -13.03
N HIS A 227 30.75 -3.28 -12.87
CA HIS A 227 31.05 -1.87 -12.78
C HIS A 227 31.94 -1.47 -13.96
N ARG A 228 31.48 -0.52 -14.75
CA ARG A 228 32.17 0.04 -15.90
C ARG A 228 32.13 1.57 -15.82
N GLY A 229 33.30 2.21 -15.83
CA GLY A 229 33.37 3.65 -15.59
C GLY A 229 32.85 4.01 -14.20
N ASN A 230 31.79 4.82 -14.12
CA ASN A 230 31.16 5.21 -12.85
C ASN A 230 29.76 4.62 -12.68
N VAL A 231 29.43 3.56 -13.44
CA VAL A 231 28.12 2.95 -13.44
C VAL A 231 28.20 1.49 -13.04
N SER A 232 27.34 1.09 -12.11
CA SER A 232 27.12 -0.31 -11.74
C SER A 232 25.84 -0.80 -12.36
N THR A 233 25.90 -1.91 -13.10
CA THR A 233 24.76 -2.50 -13.80
C THR A 233 24.56 -3.94 -13.38
N THR A 234 23.32 -4.34 -13.17
CA THR A 234 22.93 -5.71 -12.83
C THR A 234 23.09 -6.61 -14.04
N ILE A 235 23.66 -7.79 -13.82
CA ILE A 235 23.68 -8.89 -14.80
C ILE A 235 22.48 -9.80 -14.54
N GLY A 236 22.39 -10.37 -13.33
CA GLY A 236 21.29 -11.22 -12.89
C GLY A 236 21.65 -12.10 -11.70
N LEU A 237 20.78 -13.06 -11.39
CA LEU A 237 20.99 -13.99 -10.27
C LEU A 237 22.01 -15.07 -10.63
N ILE A 238 22.88 -15.40 -9.68
CA ILE A 238 23.79 -16.53 -9.80
C ILE A 238 22.99 -17.82 -9.72
N GLN A 239 23.08 -18.63 -10.78
CA GLN A 239 22.40 -19.93 -10.88
C GLN A 239 23.27 -21.09 -10.44
N SER A 240 24.58 -21.04 -10.73
CA SER A 240 25.54 -22.03 -10.27
C SER A 240 26.95 -21.47 -10.11
N LEU A 241 27.74 -22.10 -9.27
CA LEU A 241 29.10 -21.73 -8.91
C LEU A 241 30.01 -22.93 -8.93
N THR A 242 31.24 -22.71 -9.38
CA THR A 242 32.39 -23.60 -9.10
C THR A 242 33.45 -22.80 -8.34
N SER A 243 34.62 -23.38 -8.05
CA SER A 243 35.71 -22.67 -7.40
C SER A 243 36.13 -21.40 -8.18
N ASN A 244 36.04 -21.43 -9.50
CA ASN A 244 36.58 -20.38 -10.38
C ASN A 244 35.60 -19.97 -11.53
N SER A 245 34.35 -20.38 -11.50
CA SER A 245 33.38 -19.93 -12.49
C SER A 245 32.02 -19.57 -11.89
N ILE A 246 31.33 -18.64 -12.52
CA ILE A 246 29.98 -18.21 -12.20
C ILE A 246 29.12 -18.41 -13.44
N THR A 247 27.97 -19.05 -13.26
CA THR A 247 26.89 -19.04 -14.23
C THR A 247 25.76 -18.17 -13.67
N ALA A 248 25.38 -17.13 -14.39
CA ALA A 248 24.34 -16.21 -13.95
C ALA A 248 23.28 -16.00 -15.03
N GLU A 249 22.06 -15.69 -14.59
CA GLU A 249 21.03 -15.18 -15.48
C GLU A 249 21.49 -13.87 -16.12
N ASN A 250 21.21 -13.68 -17.40
CA ASN A 250 21.55 -12.47 -18.14
C ASN A 250 20.36 -12.07 -19.03
N ALA A 251 19.23 -11.77 -18.40
CA ALA A 251 18.00 -11.38 -19.11
C ALA A 251 18.16 -10.10 -19.93
N GLY A 252 19.07 -9.22 -19.52
CA GLY A 252 19.42 -7.99 -20.25
C GLY A 252 20.37 -8.18 -21.43
N ASN A 253 20.82 -9.42 -21.72
CA ASN A 253 21.82 -9.72 -22.75
C ASN A 253 23.06 -8.81 -22.67
N VAL A 254 23.57 -8.64 -21.46
CA VAL A 254 24.75 -7.82 -21.19
C VAL A 254 25.99 -8.47 -21.79
N THR A 255 26.79 -7.70 -22.51
CA THR A 255 28.15 -8.04 -22.93
C THR A 255 29.13 -7.45 -21.92
N LEU A 256 30.02 -8.28 -21.37
CA LEU A 256 31.07 -7.85 -20.47
C LEU A 256 32.34 -7.53 -21.26
N GLU A 257 32.97 -6.42 -20.94
CA GLU A 257 34.20 -5.93 -21.59
C GLU A 257 35.41 -6.12 -20.70
N SER A 258 36.60 -6.18 -21.30
CA SER A 258 37.86 -6.22 -20.54
C SER A 258 37.93 -5.07 -19.54
N ASN A 259 38.37 -5.35 -18.30
CA ASN A 259 38.43 -4.47 -17.14
C ASN A 259 37.09 -4.15 -16.45
N ASP A 260 35.96 -4.70 -16.88
CA ASP A 260 34.76 -4.65 -16.06
C ASP A 260 35.02 -5.30 -14.70
N PHE A 261 34.71 -4.59 -13.63
CA PHE A 261 34.86 -5.12 -12.28
C PHE A 261 33.56 -5.81 -11.85
N LEU A 262 33.65 -7.08 -11.48
CA LEU A 262 32.50 -7.87 -11.04
C LEU A 262 32.40 -7.88 -9.53
N PHE A 263 31.19 -7.75 -9.03
CA PHE A 263 30.85 -7.85 -7.63
C PHE A 263 29.47 -8.45 -7.44
N VAL A 264 29.20 -9.02 -6.29
CA VAL A 264 27.89 -9.51 -5.91
C VAL A 264 27.31 -8.72 -4.77
N THR A 265 25.98 -8.70 -4.73
CA THR A 265 25.22 -8.23 -3.58
C THR A 265 24.44 -9.40 -3.01
N LYS A 266 24.36 -9.46 -1.69
CA LYS A 266 23.50 -10.43 -1.02
C LYS A 266 22.05 -10.02 -1.17
N PRO A 267 21.14 -10.95 -1.51
CA PRO A 267 19.72 -10.64 -1.54
C PRO A 267 19.27 -10.27 -0.14
N THR A 268 18.84 -9.03 0.01
CA THR A 268 18.34 -8.51 1.30
C THR A 268 17.01 -9.15 1.71
N SER A 269 16.33 -9.82 0.78
CA SER A 269 15.09 -10.56 1.03
C SER A 269 15.23 -11.73 2.02
N ILE A 270 16.46 -12.18 2.29
CA ILE A 270 16.68 -13.35 3.17
C ILE A 270 16.85 -12.96 4.64
N SER A 271 17.10 -11.70 4.99
CA SER A 271 17.50 -11.36 6.37
C SER A 271 16.80 -10.19 7.03
N THR A 272 15.92 -9.47 6.36
CA THR A 272 15.14 -8.44 7.04
C THR A 272 13.82 -9.00 7.51
N SER A 273 13.85 -9.74 8.62
CA SER A 273 12.62 -10.00 9.38
C SER A 273 12.14 -8.66 9.96
N GLY A 274 11.30 -7.96 9.20
CA GLY A 274 10.70 -6.71 9.61
C GLY A 274 11.17 -5.49 8.82
N LEU A 275 10.52 -4.37 9.12
CA LEU A 275 10.81 -3.06 8.53
C LEU A 275 11.23 -2.09 9.62
N THR A 276 12.21 -1.25 9.34
CA THR A 276 12.71 -0.26 10.29
C THR A 276 12.15 1.13 9.98
N GLY A 277 11.69 1.85 10.99
CA GLY A 277 11.19 3.22 10.85
C GLY A 277 10.60 3.79 12.11
N TYR A 278 10.33 5.09 12.11
CA TYR A 278 9.65 5.76 13.24
C TYR A 278 8.18 5.37 13.34
N TYR A 279 7.53 5.14 12.21
CA TYR A 279 6.14 4.71 12.09
C TYR A 279 6.00 3.77 10.90
N SER A 280 4.92 3.02 10.88
CA SER A 280 4.54 2.23 9.71
C SER A 280 3.12 2.57 9.27
N THR A 281 2.91 2.61 7.96
CA THR A 281 1.59 2.67 7.34
C THR A 281 1.24 1.27 6.85
N ILE A 282 0.08 0.78 7.26
CA ILE A 282 -0.42 -0.54 6.90
C ILE A 282 -1.67 -0.36 6.07
N VAL A 283 -1.70 -0.96 4.89
CA VAL A 283 -2.86 -1.00 4.00
C VAL A 283 -3.35 -2.44 3.95
N MET A 284 -4.46 -2.70 4.63
CA MET A 284 -5.19 -3.96 4.55
C MET A 284 -6.11 -3.91 3.34
N THR A 285 -6.11 -4.94 2.51
CA THR A 285 -6.94 -5.04 1.30
C THR A 285 -7.68 -6.36 1.27
N ASN A 286 -8.98 -6.29 0.99
CA ASN A 286 -9.83 -7.45 0.74
C ASN A 286 -10.52 -7.30 -0.62
N THR A 287 -10.47 -8.34 -1.44
CA THR A 287 -11.04 -8.37 -2.79
C THR A 287 -12.35 -9.15 -2.89
N SER A 288 -12.85 -9.66 -1.76
CA SER A 288 -14.08 -10.44 -1.72
C SER A 288 -15.31 -9.59 -2.05
N ALA A 289 -16.22 -10.17 -2.79
CA ALA A 289 -17.56 -9.63 -3.02
C ALA A 289 -18.55 -9.95 -1.86
N GLU A 290 -18.14 -10.72 -0.87
CA GLU A 290 -18.92 -11.01 0.31
C GLU A 290 -18.68 -10.01 1.42
N LYS A 291 -19.57 -9.95 2.40
CA LYS A 291 -19.34 -9.18 3.62
C LYS A 291 -18.12 -9.75 4.35
N ARG A 292 -17.16 -8.87 4.65
CA ARG A 292 -15.97 -9.20 5.44
C ARG A 292 -15.79 -8.16 6.54
N GLU A 293 -15.52 -8.62 7.74
CA GLU A 293 -15.31 -7.78 8.90
C GLU A 293 -13.84 -7.77 9.30
N LEU A 294 -13.34 -6.63 9.73
CA LEU A 294 -12.00 -6.43 10.27
C LEU A 294 -12.14 -5.69 11.59
N PHE A 295 -11.84 -6.36 12.72
CA PHE A 295 -12.04 -5.80 14.05
C PHE A 295 -10.80 -5.11 14.59
N ALA A 296 -9.62 -5.71 14.38
CA ALA A 296 -8.37 -5.17 14.87
C ALA A 296 -7.21 -5.47 13.92
N VAL A 297 -6.24 -4.55 13.89
CA VAL A 297 -4.94 -4.73 13.23
C VAL A 297 -3.86 -4.38 14.23
N ASN A 298 -2.96 -5.33 14.51
CA ASN A 298 -1.89 -5.20 15.47
C ASN A 298 -0.54 -5.50 14.83
N THR A 299 0.52 -4.92 15.36
CA THR A 299 1.89 -5.20 14.94
C THR A 299 2.78 -5.47 16.14
N GLU A 300 3.70 -6.41 15.96
CA GLU A 300 4.80 -6.60 16.88
C GLU A 300 5.97 -5.74 16.44
N ALA A 301 6.34 -4.77 17.26
CA ALA A 301 7.42 -3.85 16.99
C ALA A 301 8.35 -3.74 18.21
N PHE A 302 9.66 -3.67 17.94
CA PHE A 302 10.68 -3.49 18.95
C PHE A 302 11.42 -2.20 18.70
N ILE A 303 11.83 -1.51 19.75
CA ILE A 303 12.75 -0.38 19.62
C ILE A 303 14.06 -0.90 19.03
N SER A 304 14.47 -0.32 17.90
CA SER A 304 15.75 -0.65 17.29
C SER A 304 16.86 -0.07 18.17
N SER A 305 17.71 -0.93 18.67
CA SER A 305 19.00 -0.48 19.20
C SER A 305 19.91 -0.19 18.02
N GLU A 306 20.28 1.06 17.81
CA GLU A 306 21.37 1.39 16.90
C GLU A 306 22.67 0.69 17.26
#